data_39c413ca5c8178b3d1a5fa62e0adfa57
#
_entry.id   39c413ca5c8178b3d1a5fa62e0adfa57
#
_cell.length_a   1.000
_cell.length_b   1.000
_cell.length_c   1.000
_cell.angle_alpha   90.00
_cell.angle_beta   90.00
_cell.angle_gamma   90.00
#
_symmetry.space_group_name_H-M   'P 1'
#
loop_
_entity.id
_entity.type
_entity.pdbx_description
1 polymer ?
#
loop_
_entity_poly.entity_id
_entity_poly.type
_entity_poly.pdbx_seq_one_letter_code
_entity_poly.pdbx_strand_id
1 'polypeptide(L)'
;MSLPSVGQAQMLDEVFGRDLQAHAPGSVAVLGCAGGNGFKRLIGSPAKRAVGVDINPLYLKELRNRFGVAIPGLELICGDLLDASVNFAPVQLVHAALVFEYVEPARLLQRIREWLLPDGVLTAVLQIPTKNMAEITPTPFSSLSRLGPLLKLVPAAILSRHAGKAGLVEESAEVITPGTGKEFFVGRFRRVGS
;
A
#
# COMPACT_ATOMS: atom_id res chain seq x y z
N MET A 1 8.94 -24.45 -8.92
CA MET A 1 7.79 -24.05 -8.07
C MET A 1 8.19 -22.78 -7.33
N SER A 2 7.58 -21.65 -7.65
CA SER A 2 7.83 -20.39 -6.91
C SER A 2 7.19 -20.50 -5.52
N LEU A 3 7.91 -20.03 -4.49
CA LEU A 3 7.38 -19.95 -3.12
C LEU A 3 6.13 -19.07 -3.10
N PRO A 4 5.10 -19.37 -2.29
CA PRO A 4 3.88 -18.56 -2.18
C PRO A 4 4.13 -17.06 -1.91
N SER A 5 5.18 -16.75 -1.15
CA SER A 5 5.61 -15.37 -0.88
C SER A 5 6.10 -14.63 -2.13
N VAL A 6 6.70 -15.33 -3.10
CA VAL A 6 7.20 -14.74 -4.34
C VAL A 6 6.02 -14.33 -5.24
N GLY A 7 5.00 -15.17 -5.37
CA GLY A 7 3.81 -14.84 -6.19
C GLY A 7 3.05 -13.63 -5.64
N GLN A 8 2.92 -13.51 -4.31
CA GLN A 8 2.28 -12.34 -3.68
C GLN A 8 3.09 -11.05 -3.94
N ALA A 9 4.41 -11.09 -3.72
CA ALA A 9 5.26 -9.92 -3.93
C ALA A 9 5.27 -9.47 -5.40
N GLN A 10 5.27 -10.42 -6.33
CA GLN A 10 5.20 -10.14 -7.76
C GLN A 10 3.85 -9.51 -8.13
N MET A 11 2.74 -10.03 -7.62
CA MET A 11 1.41 -9.48 -7.86
C MET A 11 1.30 -8.04 -7.35
N LEU A 12 1.80 -7.75 -6.14
CA LEU A 12 1.80 -6.39 -5.58
C LEU A 12 2.65 -5.44 -6.43
N ASP A 13 3.82 -5.86 -6.91
CA ASP A 13 4.66 -5.08 -7.83
C ASP A 13 3.94 -4.80 -9.16
N GLU A 14 3.23 -5.78 -9.71
CA GLU A 14 2.46 -5.62 -10.96
C GLU A 14 1.27 -4.68 -10.79
N VAL A 15 0.52 -4.77 -9.67
CA VAL A 15 -0.58 -3.85 -9.34
C VAL A 15 -0.05 -2.42 -9.29
N PHE A 16 1.02 -2.18 -8.55
CA PHE A 16 1.61 -0.85 -8.43
C PHE A 16 2.11 -0.33 -9.81
N GLY A 17 2.74 -1.19 -10.60
CA GLY A 17 3.19 -0.84 -11.95
C GLY A 17 2.04 -0.44 -12.88
N ARG A 18 0.91 -1.16 -12.84
CA ARG A 18 -0.30 -0.80 -13.61
C ARG A 18 -0.85 0.56 -13.19
N ASP A 19 -0.90 0.85 -11.89
CA ASP A 19 -1.40 2.12 -11.38
C ASP A 19 -0.50 3.30 -11.78
N LEU A 20 0.82 3.11 -11.74
CA LEU A 20 1.77 4.12 -12.25
C LEU A 20 1.59 4.40 -13.73
N GLN A 21 1.30 3.38 -14.54
CA GLN A 21 1.05 3.55 -15.98
C GLN A 21 -0.31 4.22 -16.25
N ALA A 22 -1.36 3.79 -15.54
CA ALA A 22 -2.73 4.30 -15.75
C ALA A 22 -2.89 5.76 -15.34
N HIS A 23 -2.26 6.18 -14.24
CA HIS A 23 -2.44 7.52 -13.68
C HIS A 23 -1.28 8.47 -13.95
N ALA A 24 -0.11 7.96 -14.38
CA ALA A 24 1.11 8.73 -14.63
C ALA A 24 1.39 9.80 -13.56
N PRO A 25 1.34 9.48 -12.24
CA PRO A 25 1.37 10.48 -11.17
C PRO A 25 2.75 11.14 -11.07
N GLY A 26 2.77 12.46 -10.88
CA GLY A 26 4.00 13.21 -10.58
C GLY A 26 4.49 13.04 -9.14
N SER A 27 3.61 12.56 -8.23
CA SER A 27 3.93 12.30 -6.82
C SER A 27 3.17 11.10 -6.27
N VAL A 28 3.86 10.27 -5.49
CA VAL A 28 3.35 8.98 -4.98
C VAL A 28 3.68 8.82 -3.50
N ALA A 29 2.78 8.25 -2.72
CA ALA A 29 3.08 7.73 -1.38
C ALA A 29 2.80 6.23 -1.30
N VAL A 30 3.71 5.46 -0.70
CA VAL A 30 3.56 4.03 -0.43
C VAL A 30 3.50 3.84 1.08
N LEU A 31 2.35 3.38 1.58
CA LEU A 31 2.10 3.15 2.99
C LEU A 31 2.41 1.68 3.35
N GLY A 32 3.15 1.46 4.44
CA GLY A 32 3.68 0.15 4.77
C GLY A 32 4.71 -0.32 3.73
N CYS A 33 5.63 0.57 3.35
CA CYS A 33 6.52 0.36 2.19
C CYS A 33 7.57 -0.74 2.37
N ALA A 34 7.74 -1.26 3.58
CA ALA A 34 8.74 -2.28 3.93
C ALA A 34 10.12 -1.98 3.29
N GLY A 35 10.82 -3.01 2.80
CA GLY A 35 12.11 -2.88 2.09
C GLY A 35 12.01 -2.39 0.64
N GLY A 36 10.85 -1.86 0.19
CA GLY A 36 10.69 -1.22 -1.11
C GLY A 36 10.24 -2.16 -2.23
N ASN A 37 9.31 -3.09 -1.96
CA ASN A 37 8.65 -3.82 -3.04
C ASN A 37 7.93 -2.82 -3.96
N GLY A 38 8.11 -2.96 -5.27
CA GLY A 38 7.55 -2.05 -6.27
C GLY A 38 8.34 -0.75 -6.51
N PHE A 39 9.23 -0.31 -5.62
CA PHE A 39 9.96 0.96 -5.80
C PHE A 39 10.82 1.01 -7.06
N LYS A 40 11.26 -0.14 -7.57
CA LYS A 40 11.95 -0.21 -8.87
C LYS A 40 11.12 0.39 -10.01
N ARG A 41 9.78 0.32 -9.92
CA ARG A 41 8.83 0.88 -10.90
C ARG A 41 8.84 2.42 -10.94
N LEU A 42 9.31 3.06 -9.87
CA LEU A 42 9.43 4.53 -9.80
C LEU A 42 10.65 5.05 -10.58
N ILE A 43 11.66 4.20 -10.80
CA ILE A 43 12.85 4.58 -11.59
C ILE A 43 12.44 4.81 -13.04
N GLY A 44 12.65 6.03 -13.53
CA GLY A 44 12.25 6.41 -14.90
C GLY A 44 10.75 6.66 -15.10
N SER A 45 9.92 6.55 -14.04
CA SER A 45 8.51 6.92 -14.09
C SER A 45 8.33 8.46 -14.11
N PRO A 46 7.14 8.99 -14.42
CA PRO A 46 6.83 10.41 -14.30
C PRO A 46 6.94 10.97 -12.88
N ALA A 47 6.88 10.12 -11.85
CA ALA A 47 6.91 10.52 -10.45
C ALA A 47 8.25 11.20 -10.10
N LYS A 48 8.17 12.49 -9.76
CA LYS A 48 9.32 13.30 -9.31
C LYS A 48 9.47 13.28 -7.80
N ARG A 49 8.44 12.84 -7.07
CA ARG A 49 8.42 12.75 -5.62
C ARG A 49 7.83 11.40 -5.22
N ALA A 50 8.50 10.68 -4.33
CA ALA A 50 8.06 9.42 -3.78
C ALA A 50 8.20 9.45 -2.25
N VAL A 51 7.13 9.16 -1.53
CA VAL A 51 7.10 9.08 -0.07
C VAL A 51 6.94 7.61 0.33
N GLY A 52 7.85 7.09 1.14
CA GLY A 52 7.72 5.77 1.78
C GLY A 52 7.45 5.94 3.27
N VAL A 53 6.37 5.34 3.76
CA VAL A 53 6.05 5.35 5.20
C VAL A 53 6.08 3.93 5.72
N ASP A 54 6.81 3.70 6.81
CA ASP A 54 6.83 2.41 7.52
C ASP A 54 7.14 2.61 9.00
N ILE A 55 6.62 1.73 9.85
CA ILE A 55 6.89 1.76 11.29
C ILE A 55 8.29 1.20 11.63
N ASN A 56 8.88 0.41 10.72
CA ASN A 56 10.16 -0.26 10.94
C ASN A 56 11.32 0.54 10.34
N PRO A 57 12.19 1.17 11.17
CA PRO A 57 13.31 1.97 10.68
C PRO A 57 14.35 1.15 9.90
N LEU A 58 14.47 -0.16 10.15
CA LEU A 58 15.41 -1.02 9.43
C LEU A 58 14.95 -1.23 7.98
N TYR A 59 13.65 -1.34 7.74
CA TYR A 59 13.10 -1.40 6.39
C TYR A 59 13.34 -0.11 5.60
N LEU A 60 13.14 1.03 6.23
CA LEU A 60 13.41 2.33 5.61
C LEU A 60 14.90 2.53 5.32
N LYS A 61 15.78 2.06 6.19
CA LYS A 61 17.22 2.06 5.94
C LYS A 61 17.57 1.22 4.71
N GLU A 62 17.03 0.01 4.62
CA GLU A 62 17.22 -0.88 3.47
C GLU A 62 16.68 -0.24 2.17
N LEU A 63 15.48 0.33 2.23
CA LEU A 63 14.87 1.01 1.10
C LEU A 63 15.74 2.19 0.62
N ARG A 64 16.26 2.99 1.54
CA ARG A 64 17.18 4.09 1.23
C ARG A 64 18.47 3.61 0.56
N ASN A 65 19.07 2.53 1.07
CA ASN A 65 20.27 1.95 0.51
C ASN A 65 20.05 1.47 -0.93
N ARG A 66 18.90 0.86 -1.21
CA ARG A 66 18.57 0.31 -2.53
C ARG A 66 18.17 1.36 -3.55
N PHE A 67 17.45 2.40 -3.15
CA PHE A 67 16.75 3.29 -4.07
C PHE A 67 17.06 4.78 -3.88
N GLY A 68 17.73 5.18 -2.79
CA GLY A 68 17.94 6.59 -2.47
C GLY A 68 18.70 7.38 -3.53
N VAL A 69 19.62 6.74 -4.25
CA VAL A 69 20.34 7.37 -5.38
C VAL A 69 19.50 7.37 -6.66
N ALA A 70 18.78 6.27 -6.92
CA ALA A 70 18.01 6.08 -8.14
C ALA A 70 16.68 6.86 -8.17
N ILE A 71 16.18 7.27 -6.99
CA ILE A 71 14.94 8.05 -6.83
C ILE A 71 15.28 9.35 -6.07
N PRO A 72 15.72 10.42 -6.75
CA PRO A 72 16.19 11.65 -6.09
C PRO A 72 15.15 12.34 -5.19
N GLY A 73 13.85 12.21 -5.53
CA GLY A 73 12.74 12.75 -4.73
C GLY A 73 12.19 11.78 -3.68
N LEU A 74 13.01 10.83 -3.18
CA LEU A 74 12.59 9.84 -2.18
C LEU A 74 12.62 10.42 -0.76
N GLU A 75 11.44 10.54 -0.16
CA GLU A 75 11.21 10.88 1.24
C GLU A 75 10.87 9.61 2.02
N LEU A 76 11.47 9.40 3.19
CA LEU A 76 11.19 8.25 4.05
C LEU A 76 10.79 8.72 5.44
N ILE A 77 9.62 8.27 5.91
CA ILE A 77 9.03 8.66 7.19
C ILE A 77 8.85 7.39 8.03
N CYS A 78 9.47 7.39 9.20
CA CYS A 78 9.33 6.30 10.17
C CYS A 78 8.23 6.66 11.17
N GLY A 79 7.18 5.85 11.25
CA GLY A 79 6.12 6.07 12.24
C GLY A 79 4.87 5.23 11.99
N ASP A 80 3.96 5.27 12.98
CA ASP A 80 2.63 4.69 12.87
C ASP A 80 1.76 5.57 11.97
N LEU A 81 1.08 4.97 11.00
CA LEU A 81 0.20 5.67 10.06
C LEU A 81 -0.96 6.42 10.75
N LEU A 82 -1.32 6.04 11.96
CA LEU A 82 -2.35 6.72 12.75
C LEU A 82 -1.80 7.81 13.68
N ASP A 83 -0.48 7.93 13.79
CA ASP A 83 0.15 8.99 14.59
C ASP A 83 0.13 10.31 13.82
N ALA A 84 -0.27 11.40 14.50
CA ALA A 84 -0.36 12.74 13.91
C ALA A 84 1.00 13.29 13.44
N SER A 85 2.11 12.81 14.02
CA SER A 85 3.47 13.19 13.61
C SER A 85 3.85 12.68 12.22
N VAL A 86 3.23 11.59 11.76
CA VAL A 86 3.41 11.08 10.39
C VAL A 86 2.60 11.97 9.45
N ASN A 87 3.25 12.91 8.79
CA ASN A 87 2.62 13.81 7.84
C ASN A 87 3.56 14.15 6.69
N PHE A 88 2.99 14.45 5.51
CA PHE A 88 3.71 14.87 4.31
C PHE A 88 2.78 15.68 3.39
N ALA A 89 3.37 16.46 2.50
CA ALA A 89 2.59 17.22 1.52
C ALA A 89 1.78 16.26 0.62
N PRO A 90 0.52 16.58 0.27
CA PRO A 90 -0.34 15.70 -0.51
C PRO A 90 0.28 15.23 -1.83
N VAL A 91 -0.13 14.05 -2.26
CA VAL A 91 0.34 13.35 -3.46
C VAL A 91 -0.80 13.00 -4.40
N GLN A 92 -0.48 12.66 -5.64
CA GLN A 92 -1.47 12.25 -6.65
C GLN A 92 -1.90 10.79 -6.53
N LEU A 93 -1.01 9.92 -6.03
CA LEU A 93 -1.29 8.49 -5.84
C LEU A 93 -0.85 8.06 -4.44
N VAL A 94 -1.73 7.42 -3.69
CA VAL A 94 -1.41 6.67 -2.48
C VAL A 94 -1.58 5.18 -2.77
N HIS A 95 -0.54 4.39 -2.52
CA HIS A 95 -0.58 2.93 -2.61
C HIS A 95 -0.50 2.33 -1.21
N ALA A 96 -1.56 1.63 -0.78
CA ALA A 96 -1.73 1.02 0.53
C ALA A 96 -2.00 -0.48 0.37
N ALA A 97 -0.93 -1.29 0.30
CA ALA A 97 -1.03 -2.72 0.07
C ALA A 97 -0.79 -3.50 1.37
N LEU A 98 -1.79 -4.30 1.78
CA LEU A 98 -1.75 -5.16 2.97
C LEU A 98 -1.41 -4.40 4.26
N VAL A 99 -1.91 -3.18 4.38
CA VAL A 99 -1.69 -2.32 5.55
C VAL A 99 -2.96 -2.14 6.39
N PHE A 100 -4.12 -2.19 5.75
CA PHE A 100 -5.41 -2.03 6.41
C PHE A 100 -5.72 -3.16 7.41
N GLU A 101 -5.07 -4.30 7.26
CA GLU A 101 -5.19 -5.43 8.16
C GLU A 101 -4.53 -5.21 9.53
N TYR A 102 -3.71 -4.15 9.66
CA TYR A 102 -2.95 -3.83 10.88
C TYR A 102 -3.37 -2.52 11.55
N VAL A 103 -4.28 -1.77 10.93
CA VAL A 103 -4.71 -0.46 11.41
C VAL A 103 -6.23 -0.34 11.39
N GLU A 104 -6.78 0.65 12.07
CA GLU A 104 -8.21 0.95 12.03
C GLU A 104 -8.55 1.62 10.67
N PRO A 105 -9.34 0.94 9.78
CA PRO A 105 -9.51 1.38 8.40
C PRO A 105 -10.15 2.75 8.25
N ALA A 106 -11.16 3.08 9.07
CA ALA A 106 -11.87 4.36 8.95
C ALA A 106 -10.93 5.53 9.26
N ARG A 107 -10.07 5.40 10.28
CA ARG A 107 -9.09 6.42 10.65
C ARG A 107 -8.01 6.58 9.58
N LEU A 108 -7.47 5.47 9.08
CA LEU A 108 -6.46 5.53 8.03
C LEU A 108 -7.02 6.16 6.75
N LEU A 109 -8.25 5.84 6.34
CA LEU A 109 -8.88 6.42 5.15
C LEU A 109 -9.08 7.95 5.28
N GLN A 110 -9.40 8.45 6.47
CA GLN A 110 -9.46 9.90 6.71
C GLN A 110 -8.09 10.55 6.49
N ARG A 111 -7.02 9.97 7.03
CA ARG A 111 -5.67 10.47 6.81
C ARG A 111 -5.23 10.37 5.34
N ILE A 112 -5.55 9.26 4.67
CA ILE A 112 -5.27 9.11 3.24
C ILE A 112 -5.95 10.21 2.43
N ARG A 113 -7.18 10.57 2.78
CA ARG A 113 -7.86 11.69 2.12
C ARG A 113 -7.09 13.00 2.28
N GLU A 114 -6.51 13.27 3.45
CA GLU A 114 -5.69 14.46 3.70
C GLU A 114 -4.39 14.42 2.88
N TRP A 115 -3.80 13.24 2.70
CA TRP A 115 -2.57 13.01 1.95
C TRP A 115 -2.76 12.92 0.43
N LEU A 116 -3.99 12.89 -0.07
CA LEU A 116 -4.27 12.93 -1.50
C LEU A 116 -4.52 14.36 -1.96
N LEU A 117 -4.00 14.73 -3.11
CA LEU A 117 -4.42 15.92 -3.84
C LEU A 117 -5.89 15.77 -4.30
N PRO A 118 -6.61 16.87 -4.63
CA PRO A 118 -7.87 16.77 -5.36
C PRO A 118 -7.70 15.87 -6.60
N ASP A 119 -8.68 15.02 -6.86
CA ASP A 119 -8.65 13.99 -7.92
C ASP A 119 -7.53 12.94 -7.80
N GLY A 120 -6.78 12.96 -6.68
CA GLY A 120 -5.80 11.92 -6.38
C GLY A 120 -6.45 10.57 -6.12
N VAL A 121 -5.69 9.51 -6.34
CA VAL A 121 -6.18 8.11 -6.28
C VAL A 121 -5.53 7.35 -5.13
N LEU A 122 -6.33 6.63 -4.37
CA LEU A 122 -5.90 5.56 -3.47
C LEU A 122 -6.02 4.22 -4.19
N THR A 123 -4.94 3.44 -4.23
CA THR A 123 -4.99 2.00 -4.46
C THR A 123 -4.87 1.27 -3.15
N ALA A 124 -5.88 0.51 -2.78
CA ALA A 124 -5.91 -0.35 -1.60
C ALA A 124 -5.89 -1.82 -2.01
N VAL A 125 -4.96 -2.59 -1.45
CA VAL A 125 -4.90 -4.04 -1.64
C VAL A 125 -5.15 -4.72 -0.31
N LEU A 126 -6.14 -5.63 -0.26
CA LEU A 126 -6.51 -6.42 0.92
C LEU A 126 -6.39 -7.91 0.63
N GLN A 127 -5.96 -8.70 1.60
CA GLN A 127 -6.12 -10.15 1.53
C GLN A 127 -7.57 -10.53 1.81
N ILE A 128 -8.17 -11.34 0.93
CA ILE A 128 -9.54 -11.87 1.13
C ILE A 128 -9.48 -13.07 2.08
N PRO A 129 -10.38 -13.16 3.09
CA PRO A 129 -10.48 -14.33 3.94
C PRO A 129 -10.83 -15.58 3.13
N THR A 130 -10.01 -16.61 3.20
CA THR A 130 -10.26 -17.92 2.57
C THR A 130 -10.37 -19.00 3.63
N LYS A 131 -11.34 -19.91 3.51
CA LYS A 131 -11.71 -20.90 4.55
C LYS A 131 -10.61 -21.90 4.94
N ASN A 132 -9.55 -22.05 4.15
CA ASN A 132 -8.58 -23.16 4.29
C ASN A 132 -7.09 -22.75 4.24
N MET A 133 -6.75 -21.49 4.45
CA MET A 133 -5.35 -21.06 4.37
C MET A 133 -4.87 -20.31 5.61
N ALA A 134 -3.59 -20.49 5.96
CA ALA A 134 -2.95 -19.67 6.98
C ALA A 134 -3.03 -18.19 6.60
N GLU A 135 -3.51 -17.36 7.51
CA GLU A 135 -3.69 -15.92 7.30
C GLU A 135 -2.35 -15.23 6.98
N ILE A 136 -1.26 -15.76 7.53
CA ILE A 136 0.10 -15.27 7.27
C ILE A 136 0.90 -16.33 6.51
N THR A 137 1.48 -15.94 5.39
CA THR A 137 2.44 -16.77 4.67
C THR A 137 3.71 -16.93 5.50
N PRO A 138 4.22 -18.15 5.74
CA PRO A 138 5.51 -18.35 6.39
C PRO A 138 6.60 -17.53 5.70
N THR A 139 7.35 -16.75 6.47
CA THR A 139 8.39 -15.86 5.98
C THR A 139 9.65 -16.01 6.82
N PRO A 140 10.85 -15.92 6.24
CA PRO A 140 12.09 -15.93 6.98
C PRO A 140 12.30 -14.65 7.83
N PHE A 141 11.45 -13.64 7.69
CA PHE A 141 11.57 -12.40 8.44
C PHE A 141 10.83 -12.50 9.78
N SER A 142 11.58 -12.62 10.88
CA SER A 142 11.04 -12.73 12.25
C SER A 142 10.19 -11.51 12.68
N SER A 143 10.38 -10.35 12.07
CA SER A 143 9.58 -9.15 12.31
C SER A 143 8.12 -9.33 11.86
N LEU A 144 7.87 -10.06 10.77
CA LEU A 144 6.52 -10.31 10.28
C LEU A 144 5.76 -11.35 11.11
N SER A 145 6.45 -12.28 11.75
CA SER A 145 5.80 -13.26 12.64
C SER A 145 5.19 -12.60 13.89
N ARG A 146 5.71 -11.45 14.32
CA ARG A 146 5.16 -10.66 15.45
C ARG A 146 3.86 -9.93 15.08
N LEU A 147 3.57 -9.73 13.81
CA LEU A 147 2.36 -9.07 13.33
C LEU A 147 1.15 -10.03 13.29
N GLY A 148 1.38 -11.36 13.35
CA GLY A 148 0.34 -12.36 13.31
C GLY A 148 -0.84 -12.12 14.23
N PRO A 149 -0.62 -11.88 15.52
CA PRO A 149 -1.69 -11.62 16.47
C PRO A 149 -2.47 -10.31 16.22
N LEU A 150 -1.92 -9.40 15.40
CA LEU A 150 -2.52 -8.10 15.08
C LEU A 150 -3.30 -8.13 13.75
N LEU A 151 -3.11 -9.18 12.95
CA LEU A 151 -3.76 -9.31 11.65
C LEU A 151 -5.29 -9.40 11.82
N LYS A 152 -6.00 -8.46 11.24
CA LYS A 152 -7.47 -8.47 11.13
C LYS A 152 -7.85 -8.32 9.67
N LEU A 153 -8.28 -9.40 9.03
CA LEU A 153 -8.73 -9.32 7.65
C LEU A 153 -9.94 -8.38 7.54
N VAL A 154 -9.85 -7.42 6.64
CA VAL A 154 -10.87 -6.40 6.40
C VAL A 154 -11.70 -6.82 5.19
N PRO A 155 -13.03 -7.04 5.32
CA PRO A 155 -13.87 -7.29 4.17
C PRO A 155 -13.87 -6.11 3.20
N ALA A 156 -13.75 -6.36 1.90
CA ALA A 156 -13.73 -5.32 0.86
C ALA A 156 -14.91 -4.34 0.98
N ALA A 157 -16.14 -4.86 1.19
CA ALA A 157 -17.34 -4.04 1.37
C ALA A 157 -17.26 -3.09 2.58
N ILE A 158 -16.54 -3.47 3.63
CA ILE A 158 -16.31 -2.60 4.80
C ILE A 158 -15.34 -1.49 4.43
N LEU A 159 -14.24 -1.81 3.71
CA LEU A 159 -13.29 -0.80 3.23
C LEU A 159 -13.99 0.20 2.31
N SER A 160 -14.73 -0.25 1.28
CA SER A 160 -15.43 0.62 0.31
C SER A 160 -16.44 1.53 1.02
N ARG A 161 -17.18 1.02 2.01
CA ARG A 161 -18.10 1.84 2.79
C ARG A 161 -17.39 2.93 3.61
N HIS A 162 -16.25 2.61 4.23
CA HIS A 162 -15.47 3.60 4.97
C HIS A 162 -14.78 4.60 4.03
N ALA A 163 -14.33 4.17 2.86
CA ALA A 163 -13.77 5.04 1.82
C ALA A 163 -14.82 6.07 1.37
N GLY A 164 -16.05 5.66 1.08
CA GLY A 164 -17.14 6.57 0.73
C GLY A 164 -17.43 7.61 1.81
N LYS A 165 -17.43 7.19 3.10
CA LYS A 165 -17.58 8.12 4.24
C LYS A 165 -16.42 9.11 4.37
N ALA A 166 -15.24 8.73 3.93
CA ALA A 166 -14.05 9.61 3.90
C ALA A 166 -14.02 10.51 2.64
N GLY A 167 -15.01 10.43 1.73
CA GLY A 167 -15.01 11.20 0.49
C GLY A 167 -14.09 10.63 -0.59
N LEU A 168 -13.87 9.31 -0.56
CA LEU A 168 -13.13 8.56 -1.56
C LEU A 168 -14.11 7.67 -2.32
N VAL A 169 -14.33 7.95 -3.60
CA VAL A 169 -15.29 7.22 -4.46
C VAL A 169 -14.58 6.08 -5.18
N GLU A 170 -15.12 4.87 -5.08
CA GLU A 170 -14.60 3.71 -5.79
C GLU A 170 -14.76 3.86 -7.29
N GLU A 171 -13.66 3.82 -8.05
CA GLU A 171 -13.65 3.87 -9.51
C GLU A 171 -13.59 2.48 -10.13
N SER A 172 -12.87 1.58 -9.50
CA SER A 172 -12.75 0.20 -9.95
C SER A 172 -12.35 -0.73 -8.81
N ALA A 173 -12.76 -1.98 -8.94
CA ALA A 173 -12.34 -3.06 -8.07
C ALA A 173 -12.10 -4.33 -8.88
N GLU A 174 -11.12 -5.11 -8.48
CA GLU A 174 -10.80 -6.42 -9.04
C GLU A 174 -10.38 -7.39 -7.94
N VAL A 175 -10.52 -8.69 -8.20
CA VAL A 175 -9.95 -9.76 -7.36
C VAL A 175 -8.85 -10.46 -8.14
N ILE A 176 -7.68 -10.60 -7.53
CA ILE A 176 -6.51 -11.24 -8.13
C ILE A 176 -6.16 -12.48 -7.32
N THR A 177 -5.95 -13.59 -8.01
CA THR A 177 -5.51 -14.88 -7.43
C THR A 177 -4.11 -15.22 -7.96
N PRO A 178 -3.04 -14.81 -7.27
CA PRO A 178 -1.67 -15.12 -7.72
C PRO A 178 -1.34 -16.57 -7.39
N GLY A 179 -1.68 -17.56 -8.16
CA GLY A 179 -1.22 -18.96 -8.09
C GLY A 179 -0.90 -19.61 -6.71
N THR A 180 -1.07 -18.86 -5.63
CA THR A 180 -0.73 -19.21 -4.23
C THR A 180 -1.94 -19.73 -3.44
N GLY A 181 -3.13 -19.70 -4.05
CA GLY A 181 -4.41 -20.03 -3.40
C GLY A 181 -4.97 -18.90 -2.51
N LYS A 182 -4.23 -17.81 -2.32
CA LYS A 182 -4.75 -16.57 -1.68
C LYS A 182 -5.40 -15.68 -2.72
N GLU A 183 -6.46 -15.01 -2.32
CA GLU A 183 -7.15 -14.02 -3.13
C GLU A 183 -6.92 -12.63 -2.55
N PHE A 184 -6.80 -11.63 -3.43
CA PHE A 184 -6.58 -10.25 -3.04
C PHE A 184 -7.60 -9.36 -3.73
N PHE A 185 -8.27 -8.53 -2.95
CA PHE A 185 -9.07 -7.42 -3.45
C PHE A 185 -8.14 -6.25 -3.75
N VAL A 186 -8.31 -5.63 -4.91
CA VAL A 186 -7.63 -4.40 -5.32
C VAL A 186 -8.70 -3.38 -5.62
N GLY A 187 -8.86 -2.39 -4.76
CA GLY A 187 -9.80 -1.28 -4.95
C GLY A 187 -9.07 0.01 -5.28
N ARG A 188 -9.60 0.78 -6.25
CA ARG A 188 -9.11 2.11 -6.61
C ARG A 188 -10.18 3.14 -6.28
N PHE A 189 -9.79 4.15 -5.52
CA PHE A 189 -10.70 5.16 -4.99
C PHE A 189 -10.18 6.55 -5.30
N ARG A 190 -11.01 7.39 -5.89
CA ARG A 190 -10.67 8.79 -6.20
C ARG A 190 -11.13 9.71 -5.09
N ARG A 191 -10.26 10.63 -4.68
CA ARG A 191 -10.66 11.74 -3.82
C ARG A 191 -11.59 12.67 -4.59
N VAL A 192 -12.83 12.85 -4.12
CA VAL A 192 -13.81 13.81 -4.64
C VAL A 192 -13.97 14.98 -3.68
N GLY A 193 -14.22 16.14 -4.27
CA GLY A 193 -14.44 17.39 -3.53
C GLY A 193 -13.16 18.09 -3.10
N SER A 194 -13.31 19.37 -2.88
CA SER A 194 -12.27 20.29 -2.38
C SER A 194 -11.87 20.03 -0.94
#